data_c24c05cc7c37f9f7039f9152c6a44b1b
#
_entry.id   c24c05cc7c37f9f7039f9152c6a44b1b
#
_cell.length_a   1.000
_cell.length_b   1.000
_cell.length_c   1.000
_cell.angle_alpha   90.00
_cell.angle_beta   90.00
_cell.angle_gamma   90.00
#
_symmetry.space_group_name_H-M   'P 1'
#
loop_
_entity.id
_entity.type
_entity.pdbx_description
1 polymer ?
#
loop_
_entity_poly.entity_id
_entity_poly.type
_entity_poly.pdbx_seq_one_letter_code
_entity_poly.pdbx_strand_id
1 'polypeptide(L)'
;KRKQNQDKQGWFYLISVLILYILLPLRHVETSGLSVVIALICIAILAIVVGFIYQGKSGWCSGLCPVFPVEKLYGTKPLITVDNVQCSTCINCVMPCADSVNNITPSSNKDSIASRFASFIFVGGFPGFVWGWFQVPDFSDRMEGWNNLGAVYGLPICGLVFSLGCFTLLKDIFSKKKYDKIELFYAATAISCYYWYRTPSILGLGDVKGVFGLDLSEIALLEIILRTITTLFFYWWFLLRDSIKSWEYRPKIDLSTYE
;
A
#
# COMPACT_ATOMS: atom_id res chain seq x y z
N LYS A 1 -21.22 -20.14 -3.50
CA LYS A 1 -20.36 -18.96 -3.32
C LYS A 1 -20.62 -17.95 -4.42
N ARG A 2 -20.73 -16.69 -4.07
CA ARG A 2 -21.08 -15.62 -5.03
C ARG A 2 -19.85 -15.22 -5.84
N LYS A 3 -19.99 -15.17 -7.18
CA LYS A 3 -18.98 -14.61 -8.08
C LYS A 3 -18.94 -13.09 -7.85
N GLN A 4 -17.77 -12.54 -7.61
CA GLN A 4 -17.60 -11.08 -7.46
C GLN A 4 -17.85 -10.42 -8.82
N ASN A 5 -18.85 -9.52 -8.88
CA ASN A 5 -19.06 -8.68 -10.05
C ASN A 5 -18.07 -7.51 -10.01
N GLN A 6 -17.58 -7.04 -11.17
CA GLN A 6 -16.58 -5.96 -11.29
C GLN A 6 -16.99 -4.69 -10.51
N ASP A 7 -18.26 -4.33 -10.52
CA ASP A 7 -18.73 -3.15 -9.77
C ASP A 7 -18.59 -3.31 -8.25
N LYS A 8 -18.86 -4.52 -7.72
CA LYS A 8 -18.68 -4.81 -6.29
C LYS A 8 -17.21 -4.83 -5.88
N GLN A 9 -16.33 -5.27 -6.77
CA GLN A 9 -14.89 -5.29 -6.53
C GLN A 9 -14.35 -3.86 -6.38
N GLY A 10 -14.84 -2.91 -7.18
CA GLY A 10 -14.47 -1.50 -7.04
C GLY A 10 -14.86 -0.88 -5.70
N TRP A 11 -16.04 -1.20 -5.18
CA TRP A 11 -16.48 -0.76 -3.85
C TRP A 11 -15.65 -1.39 -2.73
N PHE A 12 -15.32 -2.67 -2.84
CA PHE A 12 -14.46 -3.33 -1.87
C PHE A 12 -13.05 -2.72 -1.84
N TYR A 13 -12.53 -2.37 -3.00
CA TYR A 13 -11.25 -1.67 -3.08
C TYR A 13 -11.32 -0.29 -2.43
N LEU A 14 -12.38 0.49 -2.66
CA LEU A 14 -12.56 1.77 -1.98
C LEU A 14 -12.65 1.61 -0.46
N ILE A 15 -13.41 0.62 0.02
CA ILE A 15 -13.51 0.31 1.45
C ILE A 15 -12.15 -0.09 2.01
N SER A 16 -11.36 -0.89 1.30
CA SER A 16 -10.00 -1.28 1.70
C SER A 16 -9.09 -0.07 1.89
N VAL A 17 -9.11 0.89 0.96
CA VAL A 17 -8.34 2.15 1.05
C VAL A 17 -8.80 2.97 2.26
N LEU A 18 -10.10 3.08 2.49
CA LEU A 18 -10.64 3.80 3.65
C LEU A 18 -10.26 3.14 4.98
N ILE A 19 -10.35 1.82 5.06
CA ILE A 19 -9.92 1.07 6.25
C ILE A 19 -8.43 1.30 6.51
N LEU A 20 -7.59 1.29 5.47
CA LEU A 20 -6.17 1.58 5.60
C LEU A 20 -5.93 2.96 6.23
N TYR A 21 -6.60 4.00 5.71
CA TYR A 21 -6.47 5.38 6.20
C TYR A 21 -7.03 5.60 7.62
N ILE A 22 -7.96 4.76 8.05
CA ILE A 22 -8.49 4.79 9.42
C ILE A 22 -7.58 4.03 10.38
N LEU A 23 -7.11 2.84 10.00
CA LEU A 23 -6.34 1.98 10.89
C LEU A 23 -4.91 2.47 11.15
N LEU A 24 -4.25 3.09 10.16
CA LEU A 24 -2.88 3.54 10.32
C LEU A 24 -2.71 4.61 11.41
N PRO A 25 -3.51 5.70 11.44
CA PRO A 25 -3.40 6.69 12.51
C PRO A 25 -3.79 6.14 13.88
N LEU A 26 -4.73 5.19 13.95
CA LEU A 26 -5.14 4.57 15.20
C LEU A 26 -3.97 3.91 15.95
N ARG A 27 -2.91 3.53 15.24
CA ARG A 27 -1.67 3.01 15.82
C ARG A 27 -0.98 3.97 16.79
N HIS A 28 -1.13 5.30 16.63
CA HIS A 28 -0.60 6.30 17.55
C HIS A 28 -1.39 6.37 18.87
N VAL A 29 -2.66 6.05 18.83
CA VAL A 29 -3.56 6.11 19.99
C VAL A 29 -3.57 4.80 20.76
N GLU A 30 -3.58 3.69 20.03
CA GLU A 30 -3.75 2.37 20.62
C GLU A 30 -2.41 1.62 20.70
N THR A 31 -1.79 1.74 21.86
CA THR A 31 -0.48 1.12 22.17
C THR A 31 -0.60 -0.17 22.98
N SER A 32 -1.81 -0.51 23.48
CA SER A 32 -1.99 -1.68 24.32
C SER A 32 -1.95 -2.97 23.48
N GLY A 33 -1.16 -3.94 23.94
CA GLY A 33 -1.06 -5.24 23.27
C GLY A 33 -2.40 -5.97 23.18
N LEU A 34 -3.28 -5.83 24.18
CA LEU A 34 -4.60 -6.44 24.20
C LEU A 34 -5.50 -5.91 23.09
N SER A 35 -5.55 -4.61 22.89
CA SER A 35 -6.36 -3.99 21.82
C SER A 35 -5.89 -4.40 20.44
N VAL A 36 -4.56 -4.50 20.24
CA VAL A 36 -3.99 -4.99 18.99
C VAL A 36 -4.41 -6.44 18.73
N VAL A 37 -4.37 -7.32 19.74
CA VAL A 37 -4.82 -8.71 19.63
C VAL A 37 -6.31 -8.77 19.29
N ILE A 38 -7.15 -7.99 19.95
CA ILE A 38 -8.59 -7.93 19.67
C ILE A 38 -8.84 -7.47 18.22
N ALA A 39 -8.16 -6.43 17.77
CA ALA A 39 -8.26 -5.93 16.39
C ALA A 39 -7.85 -7.01 15.37
N LEU A 40 -6.77 -7.72 15.61
CA LEU A 40 -6.33 -8.83 14.76
C LEU A 40 -7.34 -9.97 14.70
N ILE A 41 -7.94 -10.34 15.84
CA ILE A 41 -8.99 -11.35 15.89
C ILE A 41 -10.22 -10.90 15.10
N CYS A 42 -10.66 -9.65 15.25
CA CYS A 42 -11.78 -9.10 14.49
C CYS A 42 -11.53 -9.12 12.98
N ILE A 43 -10.32 -8.72 12.56
CA ILE A 43 -9.92 -8.78 11.15
C ILE A 43 -9.87 -10.20 10.64
N ALA A 44 -9.36 -11.15 11.43
CA ALA A 44 -9.32 -12.57 11.07
C ALA A 44 -10.73 -13.16 10.91
N ILE A 45 -11.65 -12.86 11.84
CA ILE A 45 -13.06 -13.28 11.74
C ILE A 45 -13.70 -12.69 10.47
N LEU A 46 -13.49 -11.40 10.19
CA LEU A 46 -14.00 -10.76 9.00
C LEU A 46 -13.45 -11.40 7.72
N ALA A 47 -12.16 -11.73 7.70
CA ALA A 47 -11.52 -12.42 6.58
C ALA A 47 -12.12 -13.80 6.34
N ILE A 48 -12.39 -14.56 7.40
CA ILE A 48 -13.02 -15.87 7.35
C ILE A 48 -14.45 -15.73 6.78
N VAL A 49 -15.26 -14.82 7.33
CA VAL A 49 -16.64 -14.59 6.89
C VAL A 49 -16.69 -14.21 5.40
N VAL A 50 -15.84 -13.27 4.96
CA VAL A 50 -15.74 -12.86 3.56
C VAL A 50 -15.29 -14.02 2.67
N GLY A 51 -14.34 -14.84 3.13
CA GLY A 51 -13.87 -16.03 2.43
C GLY A 51 -14.95 -17.11 2.27
N PHE A 52 -15.90 -17.20 3.23
CA PHE A 52 -17.06 -18.11 3.11
C PHE A 52 -18.12 -17.57 2.12
N ILE A 53 -18.35 -16.28 2.10
CA ILE A 53 -19.39 -15.65 1.25
C ILE A 53 -18.94 -15.61 -0.21
N TYR A 54 -17.69 -15.26 -0.46
CA TYR A 54 -17.14 -15.08 -1.80
C TYR A 54 -16.26 -16.26 -2.21
N GLN A 55 -16.06 -16.43 -3.52
CA GLN A 55 -15.25 -17.55 -4.03
C GLN A 55 -13.75 -17.32 -3.81
N GLY A 56 -13.10 -18.28 -3.15
CA GLY A 56 -11.66 -18.40 -3.09
C GLY A 56 -10.93 -17.36 -2.21
N LYS A 57 -9.61 -17.31 -2.34
CA LYS A 57 -8.73 -16.34 -1.68
C LYS A 57 -9.04 -14.89 -2.05
N SER A 58 -9.64 -14.68 -3.21
CA SER A 58 -9.86 -13.37 -3.81
C SER A 58 -10.91 -12.52 -3.08
N GLY A 59 -11.83 -13.11 -2.32
CA GLY A 59 -12.87 -12.35 -1.63
C GLY A 59 -12.30 -11.37 -0.60
N TRP A 60 -11.34 -11.82 0.18
CA TRP A 60 -10.64 -10.99 1.16
C TRP A 60 -9.42 -10.30 0.57
N CYS A 61 -8.47 -11.06 0.02
CA CYS A 61 -7.15 -10.57 -0.38
C CYS A 61 -7.20 -9.52 -1.52
N SER A 62 -8.11 -9.68 -2.48
CA SER A 62 -8.28 -8.73 -3.60
C SER A 62 -9.46 -7.79 -3.43
N GLY A 63 -10.03 -7.71 -2.22
CA GLY A 63 -11.19 -6.87 -1.94
C GLY A 63 -11.02 -6.00 -0.71
N LEU A 64 -11.28 -6.56 0.46
CA LEU A 64 -11.39 -5.80 1.72
C LEU A 64 -10.10 -5.71 2.52
N CYS A 65 -9.06 -6.45 2.16
CA CYS A 65 -7.78 -6.41 2.87
C CYS A 65 -7.15 -5.01 2.79
N PRO A 66 -6.89 -4.34 3.93
CA PRO A 66 -6.33 -2.98 3.92
C PRO A 66 -4.89 -2.93 3.37
N VAL A 67 -4.19 -4.07 3.32
CA VAL A 67 -2.84 -4.17 2.75
C VAL A 67 -2.87 -4.29 1.24
N PHE A 68 -3.99 -4.74 0.66
CA PHE A 68 -4.12 -4.97 -0.78
C PHE A 68 -3.75 -3.76 -1.65
N PRO A 69 -4.17 -2.52 -1.37
CA PRO A 69 -3.77 -1.36 -2.16
C PRO A 69 -2.25 -1.16 -2.18
N VAL A 70 -1.61 -1.33 -1.03
CA VAL A 70 -0.15 -1.19 -0.88
C VAL A 70 0.57 -2.29 -1.65
N GLU A 71 0.17 -3.55 -1.46
CA GLU A 71 0.74 -4.70 -2.15
C GLU A 71 0.66 -4.53 -3.68
N LYS A 72 -0.51 -4.16 -4.19
CA LYS A 72 -0.72 -3.96 -5.62
C LYS A 72 0.07 -2.80 -6.20
N LEU A 73 0.18 -1.69 -5.48
CA LEU A 73 0.96 -0.54 -5.95
C LEU A 73 2.45 -0.89 -6.07
N TYR A 74 3.01 -1.55 -5.07
CA TYR A 74 4.45 -1.88 -5.01
C TYR A 74 4.81 -3.19 -5.71
N GLY A 75 3.86 -4.12 -5.84
CA GLY A 75 4.03 -5.37 -6.58
C GLY A 75 4.07 -5.21 -8.10
N THR A 76 3.77 -4.04 -8.65
CA THR A 76 3.79 -3.79 -10.10
C THR A 76 5.19 -3.88 -10.72
N LYS A 77 6.24 -3.67 -9.93
CA LYS A 77 7.64 -3.77 -10.37
C LYS A 77 8.46 -4.61 -9.38
N PRO A 78 8.27 -5.94 -9.33
CA PRO A 78 8.98 -6.79 -8.39
C PRO A 78 10.50 -6.74 -8.64
N LEU A 79 11.28 -6.76 -7.54
CA LEU A 79 12.76 -6.83 -7.63
C LEU A 79 13.23 -8.20 -8.12
N ILE A 80 12.56 -9.24 -7.67
CA ILE A 80 12.86 -10.64 -7.97
C ILE A 80 11.58 -11.27 -8.48
N THR A 81 11.66 -11.93 -9.63
CA THR A 81 10.58 -12.76 -10.16
C THR A 81 10.88 -14.21 -9.82
N VAL A 82 9.96 -14.88 -9.16
CA VAL A 82 10.03 -16.32 -8.93
C VAL A 82 9.01 -16.96 -9.88
N ASP A 83 9.49 -17.84 -10.75
CA ASP A 83 8.61 -18.60 -11.64
C ASP A 83 7.72 -19.50 -10.76
N ASN A 84 6.43 -19.32 -10.89
CA ASN A 84 5.48 -20.19 -10.20
C ASN A 84 5.29 -21.46 -11.01
N VAL A 85 5.99 -22.51 -10.61
CA VAL A 85 5.94 -23.85 -11.25
C VAL A 85 4.49 -24.38 -11.32
N GLN A 86 3.63 -23.98 -10.42
CA GLN A 86 2.22 -24.37 -10.40
C GLN A 86 1.39 -23.71 -11.50
N CYS A 87 1.87 -22.62 -12.12
CA CYS A 87 1.15 -21.94 -13.20
C CYS A 87 1.02 -22.78 -14.48
N SER A 88 1.89 -23.76 -14.71
CA SER A 88 1.80 -24.65 -15.86
C SER A 88 0.70 -25.72 -15.74
N THR A 89 0.26 -26.01 -14.52
CA THR A 89 -0.73 -27.06 -14.22
C THR A 89 -2.03 -26.51 -13.61
N CYS A 90 -2.05 -25.24 -13.18
CA CYS A 90 -3.18 -24.64 -12.48
C CYS A 90 -4.08 -23.87 -13.46
N ILE A 91 -5.25 -24.40 -13.76
CA ILE A 91 -6.33 -23.72 -14.52
C ILE A 91 -7.14 -22.72 -13.66
N ASN A 92 -6.87 -22.60 -12.38
CA ASN A 92 -7.60 -21.71 -11.48
C ASN A 92 -7.36 -20.20 -11.75
N CYS A 93 -6.46 -19.82 -12.66
CA CYS A 93 -6.31 -18.43 -13.12
C CYS A 93 -7.53 -17.88 -13.88
N VAL A 94 -8.46 -18.74 -14.28
CA VAL A 94 -9.77 -18.32 -14.80
C VAL A 94 -10.64 -17.72 -13.69
N MET A 95 -10.37 -18.06 -12.42
CA MET A 95 -10.97 -17.40 -11.28
C MET A 95 -10.15 -16.17 -10.86
N PRO A 96 -10.81 -15.10 -10.37
CA PRO A 96 -10.08 -13.91 -9.92
C PRO A 96 -9.18 -14.29 -8.72
N CYS A 97 -7.90 -14.44 -9.00
CA CYS A 97 -6.86 -14.57 -7.99
C CYS A 97 -6.38 -13.16 -7.60
N ALA A 98 -6.01 -12.95 -6.34
CA ALA A 98 -5.43 -11.69 -5.88
C ALA A 98 -4.24 -11.27 -6.75
N ASP A 99 -3.42 -12.23 -7.13
CA ASP A 99 -2.22 -12.03 -7.95
C ASP A 99 -2.54 -11.66 -9.40
N SER A 100 -3.75 -11.94 -9.88
CA SER A 100 -4.18 -11.67 -11.26
C SER A 100 -5.04 -10.41 -11.41
N VAL A 101 -5.23 -9.64 -10.33
CA VAL A 101 -5.91 -8.35 -10.38
C VAL A 101 -5.06 -7.33 -11.13
N ASN A 102 -5.70 -6.58 -12.03
CA ASN A 102 -5.02 -5.56 -12.81
C ASN A 102 -4.35 -4.51 -11.92
N ASN A 103 -3.36 -3.82 -12.50
CA ASN A 103 -2.70 -2.71 -11.83
C ASN A 103 -3.74 -1.67 -11.37
N ILE A 104 -3.59 -1.18 -10.13
CA ILE A 104 -4.50 -0.23 -9.49
C ILE A 104 -4.11 1.23 -9.68
N THR A 105 -3.10 1.52 -10.50
CA THR A 105 -2.76 2.93 -10.81
C THR A 105 -3.90 3.59 -11.59
N PRO A 106 -4.20 4.88 -11.34
CA PRO A 106 -5.34 5.57 -11.96
C PRO A 106 -5.37 5.53 -13.50
N SER A 107 -4.21 5.54 -14.14
CA SER A 107 -4.09 5.51 -15.61
C SER A 107 -4.40 4.14 -16.20
N SER A 108 -4.05 3.07 -15.49
CA SER A 108 -4.27 1.68 -15.93
C SER A 108 -5.60 1.09 -15.46
N ASN A 109 -6.19 1.68 -14.41
CA ASN A 109 -7.44 1.19 -13.85
C ASN A 109 -8.64 1.65 -14.68
N LYS A 110 -9.18 0.71 -15.48
CA LYS A 110 -10.35 0.91 -16.34
C LYS A 110 -11.64 0.33 -15.74
N ASP A 111 -11.59 -0.15 -14.51
CA ASP A 111 -12.71 -0.77 -13.82
C ASP A 111 -13.81 0.26 -13.46
N SER A 112 -14.62 -0.05 -12.47
CA SER A 112 -15.72 0.79 -12.01
C SER A 112 -15.27 2.19 -11.55
N ILE A 113 -16.22 3.14 -11.51
CA ILE A 113 -15.98 4.51 -11.02
C ILE A 113 -15.40 4.47 -9.59
N ALA A 114 -15.92 3.61 -8.71
CA ALA A 114 -15.45 3.46 -7.35
C ALA A 114 -13.98 3.00 -7.30
N SER A 115 -13.59 2.07 -8.17
CA SER A 115 -12.20 1.60 -8.26
C SER A 115 -11.26 2.70 -8.74
N ARG A 116 -11.65 3.48 -9.75
CA ARG A 116 -10.85 4.61 -10.25
C ARG A 116 -10.69 5.71 -9.20
N PHE A 117 -11.75 6.00 -8.46
CA PHE A 117 -11.71 6.98 -7.37
C PHE A 117 -10.81 6.51 -6.23
N ALA A 118 -10.92 5.23 -5.83
CA ALA A 118 -10.03 4.64 -4.84
C ALA A 118 -8.55 4.71 -5.25
N SER A 119 -8.24 4.34 -6.50
CA SER A 119 -6.90 4.44 -7.07
C SER A 119 -6.36 5.87 -7.06
N PHE A 120 -7.20 6.83 -7.41
CA PHE A 120 -6.83 8.25 -7.44
C PHE A 120 -6.50 8.76 -6.03
N ILE A 121 -7.36 8.50 -5.05
CA ILE A 121 -7.12 8.89 -3.65
C ILE A 121 -5.88 8.17 -3.10
N PHE A 122 -5.75 6.88 -3.38
CA PHE A 122 -4.64 6.10 -2.84
C PHE A 122 -3.31 6.55 -3.44
N VAL A 123 -3.14 6.54 -4.76
CA VAL A 123 -1.85 6.87 -5.39
C VAL A 123 -1.49 8.34 -5.19
N GLY A 124 -2.45 9.26 -5.40
CA GLY A 124 -2.18 10.69 -5.29
C GLY A 124 -2.08 11.20 -3.85
N GLY A 125 -2.83 10.61 -2.92
CA GLY A 125 -2.89 11.04 -1.52
C GLY A 125 -1.88 10.36 -0.59
N PHE A 126 -1.46 9.15 -0.93
CA PHE A 126 -0.67 8.30 -0.02
C PHE A 126 0.68 8.90 0.39
N PRO A 127 1.48 9.57 -0.48
CA PRO A 127 2.73 10.19 -0.04
C PRO A 127 2.52 11.23 1.06
N GLY A 128 1.54 12.12 0.88
CA GLY A 128 1.24 13.14 1.88
C GLY A 128 0.62 12.56 3.15
N PHE A 129 -0.21 11.51 3.02
CA PHE A 129 -0.73 10.79 4.17
C PHE A 129 0.39 10.17 5.01
N VAL A 130 1.34 9.48 4.37
CA VAL A 130 2.51 8.90 5.06
C VAL A 130 3.33 9.98 5.74
N TRP A 131 3.60 11.09 5.05
CA TRP A 131 4.30 12.22 5.64
C TRP A 131 3.55 12.77 6.88
N GLY A 132 2.27 13.04 6.75
CA GLY A 132 1.43 13.55 7.84
C GLY A 132 1.33 12.59 9.02
N TRP A 133 1.31 11.28 8.76
CA TRP A 133 1.31 10.24 9.79
C TRP A 133 2.58 10.29 10.65
N PHE A 134 3.75 10.55 10.06
CA PHE A 134 5.00 10.72 10.82
C PHE A 134 5.11 12.08 11.55
N GLN A 135 4.23 13.04 11.26
CA GLN A 135 4.18 14.30 12.00
C GLN A 135 3.29 14.20 13.26
N VAL A 136 2.55 13.12 13.43
CA VAL A 136 1.75 12.89 14.63
C VAL A 136 2.71 12.65 15.80
N PRO A 137 2.60 13.41 16.91
CA PRO A 137 3.45 13.20 18.07
C PRO A 137 3.18 11.83 18.71
N ASP A 138 4.21 11.25 19.29
CA ASP A 138 4.08 10.07 20.13
C ASP A 138 3.47 10.46 21.49
N PHE A 139 2.37 9.83 21.84
CA PHE A 139 1.70 10.06 23.12
C PHE A 139 2.22 9.08 24.17
N SER A 140 2.57 9.61 25.34
CA SER A 140 3.06 8.81 26.46
C SER A 140 1.94 8.03 27.15
N ASP A 141 0.72 8.55 27.10
CA ASP A 141 -0.46 7.94 27.67
C ASP A 141 -1.56 7.74 26.63
N ARG A 142 -2.26 6.61 26.74
CA ARG A 142 -3.41 6.26 25.89
C ARG A 142 -4.49 7.34 25.91
N MET A 143 -4.83 7.87 27.09
CA MET A 143 -5.86 8.89 27.23
C MET A 143 -5.47 10.19 26.52
N GLU A 144 -4.20 10.56 26.55
CA GLU A 144 -3.69 11.70 25.80
C GLU A 144 -3.89 11.54 24.31
N GLY A 145 -3.57 10.37 23.74
CA GLY A 145 -3.80 10.05 22.34
C GLY A 145 -5.28 10.15 21.95
N TRP A 146 -6.18 9.59 22.77
CA TRP A 146 -7.63 9.68 22.52
C TRP A 146 -8.16 11.10 22.61
N ASN A 147 -7.64 11.94 23.49
CA ASN A 147 -8.01 13.36 23.60
C ASN A 147 -7.49 14.19 22.41
N ASN A 148 -6.46 13.72 21.71
CA ASN A 148 -5.82 14.41 20.60
C ASN A 148 -6.15 13.79 19.22
N LEU A 149 -7.30 13.12 19.07
CA LEU A 149 -7.74 12.53 17.80
C LEU A 149 -7.71 13.53 16.63
N GLY A 150 -7.93 14.82 16.92
CA GLY A 150 -7.82 15.88 15.93
C GLY A 150 -6.43 15.98 15.30
N ALA A 151 -5.37 15.83 16.07
CA ALA A 151 -4.00 15.81 15.57
C ALA A 151 -3.68 14.48 14.89
N VAL A 152 -4.10 13.36 15.51
CA VAL A 152 -3.86 11.98 15.02
C VAL A 152 -4.39 11.78 13.62
N TYR A 153 -5.59 12.26 13.31
CA TYR A 153 -6.21 12.14 12.00
C TYR A 153 -6.03 13.39 11.14
N GLY A 154 -5.98 14.57 11.76
CA GLY A 154 -5.90 15.84 11.04
C GLY A 154 -4.60 16.00 10.26
N LEU A 155 -3.45 15.68 10.84
CA LEU A 155 -2.15 15.80 10.17
C LEU A 155 -2.03 14.85 8.96
N PRO A 156 -2.35 13.55 9.07
CA PRO A 156 -2.36 12.65 7.91
C PRO A 156 -3.36 13.06 6.82
N ILE A 157 -4.56 13.53 7.21
CA ILE A 157 -5.58 13.97 6.25
C ILE A 157 -5.17 15.26 5.55
N CYS A 158 -4.61 16.24 6.26
CA CYS A 158 -4.06 17.45 5.66
C CYS A 158 -2.96 17.13 4.67
N GLY A 159 -2.03 16.24 5.03
CA GLY A 159 -0.99 15.75 4.12
C GLY A 159 -1.59 15.07 2.88
N LEU A 160 -2.58 14.19 3.07
CA LEU A 160 -3.29 13.52 1.97
C LEU A 160 -3.91 14.54 1.01
N VAL A 161 -4.67 15.52 1.52
CA VAL A 161 -5.34 16.53 0.70
C VAL A 161 -4.32 17.38 -0.05
N PHE A 162 -3.24 17.80 0.61
CA PHE A 162 -2.16 18.54 -0.04
C PHE A 162 -1.51 17.75 -1.17
N SER A 163 -1.18 16.49 -0.92
CA SER A 163 -0.59 15.59 -1.92
C SER A 163 -1.53 15.35 -3.11
N LEU A 164 -2.83 15.15 -2.85
CA LEU A 164 -3.84 15.05 -3.92
C LEU A 164 -3.92 16.34 -4.76
N GLY A 165 -3.86 17.50 -4.14
CA GLY A 165 -3.84 18.79 -4.84
C GLY A 165 -2.63 18.89 -5.77
N CYS A 166 -1.43 18.56 -5.28
CA CYS A 166 -0.22 18.51 -6.11
C CYS A 166 -0.32 17.48 -7.23
N PHE A 167 -0.90 16.31 -6.96
CA PHE A 167 -1.09 15.24 -7.95
C PHE A 167 -2.01 15.67 -9.10
N THR A 168 -3.12 16.34 -8.78
CA THR A 168 -4.05 16.88 -9.80
C THR A 168 -3.38 17.95 -10.64
N LEU A 169 -2.70 18.91 -10.00
CA LEU A 169 -1.96 19.96 -10.70
C LEU A 169 -0.91 19.40 -11.66
N LEU A 170 -0.14 18.39 -11.22
CA LEU A 170 0.84 17.75 -12.09
C LEU A 170 0.18 17.04 -13.28
N LYS A 171 -0.96 16.40 -13.08
CA LYS A 171 -1.71 15.78 -14.19
C LYS A 171 -2.29 16.80 -15.16
N ASP A 172 -2.66 17.99 -14.69
CA ASP A 172 -3.15 19.08 -15.55
C ASP A 172 -2.02 19.73 -16.37
N ILE A 173 -0.83 19.89 -15.76
CA ILE A 173 0.32 20.48 -16.43
C ILE A 173 0.93 19.53 -17.47
N PHE A 174 1.00 18.23 -17.16
CA PHE A 174 1.64 17.26 -18.03
C PHE A 174 0.66 16.54 -18.95
N SER A 175 1.13 16.15 -20.14
CA SER A 175 0.32 15.38 -21.09
C SER A 175 -0.03 13.98 -20.56
N LYS A 176 -1.16 13.44 -21.02
CA LYS A 176 -1.63 12.10 -20.63
C LYS A 176 -0.59 10.98 -20.79
N LYS A 177 0.32 11.12 -21.75
CA LYS A 177 1.44 10.17 -21.97
C LYS A 177 2.41 10.06 -20.80
N LYS A 178 2.42 11.05 -19.89
CA LYS A 178 3.32 11.07 -18.72
C LYS A 178 2.63 10.64 -17.42
N TYR A 179 1.32 10.34 -17.44
CA TYR A 179 0.56 10.01 -16.24
C TYR A 179 1.14 8.81 -15.50
N ASP A 180 1.51 7.74 -16.22
CA ASP A 180 2.11 6.55 -15.60
C ASP A 180 3.41 6.88 -14.84
N LYS A 181 4.23 7.80 -15.38
CA LYS A 181 5.46 8.25 -14.72
C LYS A 181 5.16 9.08 -13.46
N ILE A 182 4.13 9.92 -13.49
CA ILE A 182 3.69 10.70 -12.33
C ILE A 182 3.19 9.76 -11.23
N GLU A 183 2.41 8.76 -11.59
CA GLU A 183 1.88 7.77 -10.64
C GLU A 183 2.98 6.93 -10.01
N LEU A 184 3.96 6.49 -10.80
CA LEU A 184 5.15 5.80 -10.29
C LEU A 184 6.04 6.70 -9.43
N PHE A 185 6.15 7.99 -9.77
CA PHE A 185 6.85 8.97 -8.95
C PHE A 185 6.19 9.11 -7.58
N TYR A 186 4.86 9.20 -7.52
CA TYR A 186 4.11 9.25 -6.25
C TYR A 186 4.27 7.97 -5.44
N ALA A 187 4.25 6.81 -6.08
CA ALA A 187 4.53 5.54 -5.40
C ALA A 187 5.94 5.53 -4.81
N ALA A 188 6.96 5.94 -5.58
CA ALA A 188 8.33 6.05 -5.08
C ALA A 188 8.45 7.05 -3.92
N THR A 189 7.74 8.19 -4.01
CA THR A 189 7.73 9.21 -2.96
C THR A 189 7.15 8.68 -1.66
N ALA A 190 6.03 7.96 -1.71
CA ALA A 190 5.39 7.43 -0.52
C ALA A 190 6.29 6.43 0.24
N ILE A 191 6.88 5.46 -0.47
CA ILE A 191 7.78 4.48 0.14
C ILE A 191 9.09 5.14 0.61
N SER A 192 9.63 6.10 -0.14
CA SER A 192 10.81 6.86 0.27
C SER A 192 10.54 7.66 1.54
N CYS A 193 9.37 8.32 1.62
CA CYS A 193 8.94 9.04 2.81
C CYS A 193 8.83 8.12 4.03
N TYR A 194 8.22 6.94 3.87
CA TYR A 194 8.13 5.96 4.95
C TYR A 194 9.52 5.56 5.46
N TYR A 195 10.44 5.18 4.58
CA TYR A 195 11.78 4.75 4.99
C TYR A 195 12.67 5.92 5.44
N TRP A 196 12.42 7.13 5.00
CA TRP A 196 13.11 8.33 5.49
C TRP A 196 12.97 8.47 7.01
N TYR A 197 11.79 8.24 7.53
CA TYR A 197 11.52 8.30 8.97
C TYR A 197 11.82 6.99 9.69
N ARG A 198 11.62 5.85 9.04
CA ARG A 198 11.70 4.55 9.69
C ARG A 198 13.12 3.97 9.76
N THR A 199 13.97 4.24 8.76
CA THR A 199 15.34 3.70 8.71
C THR A 199 16.17 4.06 9.94
N PRO A 200 16.18 5.31 10.43
CA PRO A 200 16.90 5.66 11.65
C PRO A 200 16.45 4.84 12.86
N SER A 201 15.13 4.72 13.04
CA SER A 201 14.57 3.94 14.16
C SER A 201 14.92 2.45 14.10
N ILE A 202 15.02 1.86 12.90
CA ILE A 202 15.38 0.44 12.72
C ILE A 202 16.84 0.21 13.07
N LEU A 203 17.72 1.12 12.69
CA LEU A 203 19.18 0.97 12.83
C LEU A 203 19.73 1.58 14.12
N GLY A 204 18.90 2.22 14.94
CA GLY A 204 19.35 2.89 16.17
C GLY A 204 20.16 4.16 15.88
N LEU A 205 19.81 4.86 14.81
CA LEU A 205 20.34 6.18 14.46
C LEU A 205 19.42 7.23 15.07
N GLY A 206 19.68 7.67 16.27
CA GLY A 206 18.86 8.63 17.02
C GLY A 206 18.73 8.24 18.48
N ASP A 207 17.78 8.84 19.18
CA ASP A 207 17.60 8.69 20.63
C ASP A 207 17.08 7.32 21.11
N VAL A 208 16.77 6.42 20.16
CA VAL A 208 16.18 5.10 20.45
C VAL A 208 17.09 3.97 19.94
N LYS A 209 17.35 3.00 20.81
CA LYS A 209 18.06 1.78 20.39
C LYS A 209 17.33 1.10 19.24
N GLY A 210 18.07 0.78 18.18
CA GLY A 210 17.50 0.13 16.99
C GLY A 210 16.93 -1.25 17.30
N VAL A 211 16.09 -1.74 16.39
CA VAL A 211 15.45 -3.07 16.48
C VAL A 211 16.48 -4.19 16.67
N PHE A 212 17.69 -4.01 16.16
CA PHE A 212 18.79 -4.99 16.30
C PHE A 212 19.66 -4.76 17.55
N GLY A 213 19.25 -3.86 18.47
CA GLY A 213 20.04 -3.52 19.66
C GLY A 213 21.30 -2.70 19.35
N LEU A 214 21.45 -2.24 18.12
CA LEU A 214 22.54 -1.36 17.72
C LEU A 214 22.26 0.06 18.18
N ASP A 215 23.28 0.75 18.64
CA ASP A 215 23.25 2.16 18.95
C ASP A 215 24.29 2.86 18.07
N LEU A 216 23.83 3.50 17.02
CA LEU A 216 24.65 4.22 16.05
C LEU A 216 24.40 5.74 16.14
N SER A 217 23.84 6.22 17.23
CA SER A 217 23.45 7.62 17.44
C SER A 217 24.60 8.62 17.28
N GLU A 218 25.84 8.19 17.51
CA GLU A 218 27.02 9.05 17.39
C GLU A 218 27.41 9.39 15.94
N ILE A 219 26.82 8.72 14.94
CA ILE A 219 27.22 8.87 13.54
C ILE A 219 26.12 9.59 12.74
N ALA A 220 25.92 10.87 13.00
CA ALA A 220 24.88 11.68 12.29
C ALA A 220 25.03 11.68 10.76
N LEU A 221 26.28 11.60 10.25
CA LEU A 221 26.53 11.51 8.80
C LEU A 221 25.99 10.22 8.19
N LEU A 222 26.05 9.11 8.93
CA LEU A 222 25.54 7.81 8.49
C LEU A 222 24.02 7.85 8.29
N GLU A 223 23.31 8.54 9.14
CA GLU A 223 21.85 8.73 9.01
C GLU A 223 21.49 9.41 7.69
N ILE A 224 22.14 10.53 7.37
CA ILE A 224 21.91 11.27 6.12
C ILE A 224 22.25 10.41 4.90
N ILE A 225 23.37 9.72 4.94
CA ILE A 225 23.79 8.82 3.85
C ILE A 225 22.75 7.73 3.61
N LEU A 226 22.29 7.05 4.66
CA LEU A 226 21.33 5.96 4.56
C LEU A 226 19.97 6.44 4.06
N ARG A 227 19.48 7.57 4.57
CA ARG A 227 18.26 8.21 4.07
C ARG A 227 18.36 8.56 2.58
N THR A 228 19.50 9.09 2.16
CA THR A 228 19.73 9.44 0.76
C THR A 228 19.81 8.20 -0.13
N ILE A 229 20.58 7.19 0.27
CA ILE A 229 20.71 5.94 -0.47
C ILE A 229 19.35 5.24 -0.61
N THR A 230 18.59 5.11 0.46
CA THR A 230 17.26 4.47 0.40
C THR A 230 16.29 5.23 -0.50
N THR A 231 16.31 6.56 -0.44
CA THR A 231 15.49 7.40 -1.31
C THR A 231 15.88 7.21 -2.78
N LEU A 232 17.16 7.33 -3.11
CA LEU A 232 17.66 7.13 -4.48
C LEU A 232 17.35 5.73 -5.00
N PHE A 233 17.48 4.71 -4.13
CA PHE A 233 17.13 3.33 -4.47
C PHE A 233 15.66 3.19 -4.89
N PHE A 234 14.69 3.75 -4.15
CA PHE A 234 13.28 3.65 -4.51
C PHE A 234 12.94 4.43 -5.79
N TYR A 235 13.52 5.61 -5.99
CA TYR A 235 13.33 6.34 -7.25
C TYR A 235 13.94 5.60 -8.45
N TRP A 236 15.13 5.04 -8.30
CA TRP A 236 15.71 4.18 -9.32
C TRP A 236 14.81 2.97 -9.60
N TRP A 237 14.33 2.29 -8.55
CA TRP A 237 13.48 1.11 -8.71
C TRP A 237 12.21 1.39 -9.48
N PHE A 238 11.48 2.45 -9.13
CA PHE A 238 10.17 2.74 -9.73
C PHE A 238 10.25 3.48 -11.07
N LEU A 239 11.22 4.40 -11.26
CA LEU A 239 11.26 5.27 -12.42
C LEU A 239 12.24 4.83 -13.48
N LEU A 240 13.42 4.33 -13.10
CA LEU A 240 14.52 4.08 -14.02
C LEU A 240 14.68 2.61 -14.39
N ARG A 241 14.30 1.70 -13.51
CA ARG A 241 14.43 0.27 -13.76
C ARG A 241 13.36 -0.18 -14.76
N ASP A 242 13.78 -0.93 -15.78
CA ASP A 242 12.84 -1.60 -16.66
C ASP A 242 12.02 -2.65 -15.90
N SER A 243 10.73 -2.74 -16.22
CA SER A 243 9.88 -3.79 -15.65
C SER A 243 10.33 -5.14 -16.21
N ILE A 244 10.86 -5.99 -15.36
CA ILE A 244 10.93 -7.43 -15.67
C ILE A 244 9.49 -7.88 -15.88
N LYS A 245 9.23 -8.71 -16.92
CA LYS A 245 7.89 -9.25 -17.17
C LYS A 245 7.34 -9.77 -15.85
N SER A 246 6.31 -9.11 -15.33
CA SER A 246 5.73 -9.50 -14.07
C SER A 246 5.06 -10.86 -14.25
N TRP A 247 5.06 -11.66 -13.21
CA TRP A 247 4.29 -12.91 -13.13
C TRP A 247 2.76 -12.68 -13.26
N GLU A 248 2.30 -11.44 -13.40
CA GLU A 248 0.99 -11.05 -13.90
C GLU A 248 0.73 -11.49 -15.35
N TYR A 249 1.77 -11.87 -16.09
CA TYR A 249 1.63 -12.45 -17.43
C TYR A 249 1.06 -13.86 -17.27
N ARG A 250 -0.25 -13.96 -17.37
CA ARG A 250 -0.93 -15.25 -17.47
C ARG A 250 -0.39 -15.98 -18.71
N PRO A 251 0.09 -17.21 -18.55
CA PRO A 251 0.28 -18.05 -19.73
C PRO A 251 -1.06 -18.12 -20.47
N LYS A 252 -1.05 -17.99 -21.78
CA LYS A 252 -2.23 -18.27 -22.60
C LYS A 252 -2.53 -19.76 -22.42
N ILE A 253 -3.50 -20.06 -21.57
CA ILE A 253 -3.95 -21.43 -21.38
C ILE A 253 -4.86 -21.75 -22.55
N ASP A 254 -4.43 -22.70 -23.37
CA ASP A 254 -5.27 -23.26 -24.40
C ASP A 254 -6.27 -24.21 -23.72
N LEU A 255 -7.50 -23.73 -23.56
CA LEU A 255 -8.57 -24.49 -22.91
C LEU A 255 -8.98 -25.72 -23.76
N SER A 256 -8.61 -25.76 -25.03
CA SER A 256 -8.92 -26.91 -25.93
C SER A 256 -8.19 -28.22 -25.55
N THR A 257 -7.17 -28.14 -24.72
CA THR A 257 -6.43 -29.31 -24.22
C THR A 257 -7.08 -29.99 -23.01
N TYR A 258 -8.18 -29.42 -22.47
CA TYR A 258 -8.86 -29.91 -21.26
C TYR A 258 -10.32 -30.32 -21.50
N GLU A 259 -10.78 -30.35 -22.77
CA GLU A 259 -11.98 -31.06 -23.21
C GLU A 259 -11.61 -32.51 -23.64
#